data_c43377a11dea5a46e90011fd5018d22d
#
_entry.id   c43377a11dea5a46e90011fd5018d22d
#
_cell.length_a   1.000
_cell.length_b   1.000
_cell.length_c   1.000
_cell.angle_alpha   90.00
_cell.angle_beta   90.00
_cell.angle_gamma   90.00
#
_symmetry.space_group_name_H-M   'P 1'
#
loop_
_entity.id
_entity.type
_entity.pdbx_description
1 polymer ?
#
loop_
_entity_poly.entity_id
_entity_poly.type
_entity_poly.pdbx_seq_one_letter_code
_entity_poly.pdbx_strand_id
1 'polypeptide(L)'
;MSHKCLVSIGTALVALLVSRVGLSQVGFKVTPLIQTTKTEVGQDIRYPSAHAQITTLLLEIAPGGQTGRHMHPVPSANYVLEGEVTIELDDHRQLTYRAGQAFVGAVQTWHNAFNRGTIPAKVLVVFVGQEGQPGTIFP
;
A
#
# COMPACT_ATOMS: atom_id res chain seq x y z
N MET A 1 56.69 -22.91 -11.79
CA MET A 1 56.29 -21.54 -11.50
C MET A 1 54.76 -21.44 -11.60
N SER A 2 54.09 -21.42 -10.44
CA SER A 2 52.62 -21.47 -10.35
C SER A 2 52.10 -20.11 -10.00
N HIS A 3 51.38 -19.45 -10.92
CA HIS A 3 50.70 -18.17 -10.66
C HIS A 3 49.32 -18.45 -10.09
N LYS A 4 49.16 -18.16 -8.78
CA LYS A 4 47.87 -18.17 -8.11
C LYS A 4 47.18 -16.85 -8.44
N CYS A 5 46.08 -16.92 -9.16
CA CYS A 5 45.19 -15.77 -9.41
C CYS A 5 44.30 -15.58 -8.18
N LEU A 6 44.50 -14.47 -7.44
CA LEU A 6 43.63 -14.07 -6.37
C LEU A 6 42.42 -13.36 -7.00
N VAL A 7 41.25 -13.96 -6.87
CA VAL A 7 39.97 -13.32 -7.15
C VAL A 7 39.55 -12.49 -5.92
N SER A 8 39.63 -11.18 -6.03
CA SER A 8 39.14 -10.24 -5.03
C SER A 8 37.63 -10.10 -5.18
N ILE A 9 36.85 -10.61 -4.23
CA ILE A 9 35.41 -10.41 -4.13
C ILE A 9 35.20 -9.02 -3.52
N GLY A 10 34.91 -8.04 -4.37
CA GLY A 10 34.53 -6.72 -3.94
C GLY A 10 33.11 -6.70 -3.37
N THR A 11 33.01 -6.56 -2.06
CA THR A 11 31.74 -6.32 -1.38
C THR A 11 31.26 -4.91 -1.71
N ALA A 12 30.27 -4.77 -2.57
CA ALA A 12 29.65 -3.50 -2.86
C ALA A 12 28.80 -3.07 -1.66
N LEU A 13 29.34 -2.15 -0.87
CA LEU A 13 28.64 -1.45 0.21
C LEU A 13 27.66 -0.45 -0.45
N VAL A 14 26.38 -0.79 -0.49
CA VAL A 14 25.33 0.16 -0.88
C VAL A 14 25.21 1.18 0.24
N ALA A 15 25.92 2.30 0.11
CA ALA A 15 25.78 3.43 1.00
C ALA A 15 24.43 4.10 0.72
N LEU A 16 23.48 3.95 1.64
CA LEU A 16 22.28 4.78 1.69
C LEU A 16 22.72 6.23 1.92
N LEU A 17 22.79 7.01 0.85
CA LEU A 17 22.96 8.46 0.92
C LEU A 17 21.70 9.10 1.50
N VAL A 18 21.56 9.06 2.81
CA VAL A 18 20.66 9.95 3.52
C VAL A 18 21.33 11.33 3.46
N SER A 19 20.92 12.15 2.50
CA SER A 19 21.31 13.55 2.42
C SER A 19 20.88 14.23 3.73
N ARG A 20 21.84 14.48 4.63
CA ARG A 20 21.64 15.31 5.81
C ARG A 20 21.51 16.75 5.34
N VAL A 21 20.30 17.18 4.99
CA VAL A 21 19.97 18.58 4.93
C VAL A 21 19.88 19.05 6.38
N GLY A 22 20.94 19.68 6.85
CA GLY A 22 21.04 20.26 8.19
C GLY A 22 20.22 21.52 8.32
N LEU A 23 18.89 21.40 8.32
CA LEU A 23 17.98 22.42 8.84
C LEU A 23 17.51 21.89 10.19
N SER A 24 17.87 22.60 11.26
CA SER A 24 17.36 22.35 12.61
C SER A 24 15.87 22.61 12.61
N GLN A 25 15.05 21.60 12.28
CA GLN A 25 13.61 21.67 12.38
C GLN A 25 13.20 21.30 13.80
N VAL A 26 12.86 22.32 14.59
CA VAL A 26 12.36 22.15 15.96
C VAL A 26 10.89 21.69 15.89
N GLY A 27 10.59 20.57 16.53
CA GLY A 27 9.22 20.05 16.64
C GLY A 27 8.71 19.28 15.40
N PHE A 28 9.60 18.88 14.47
CA PHE A 28 9.25 18.10 13.28
C PHE A 28 9.64 16.62 13.45
N LYS A 29 8.68 15.73 13.20
CA LYS A 29 8.89 14.28 13.19
C LYS A 29 8.29 13.67 11.94
N VAL A 30 9.08 12.87 11.19
CA VAL A 30 8.60 12.05 10.08
C VAL A 30 8.61 10.59 10.53
N THR A 31 7.47 9.94 10.36
CA THR A 31 7.35 8.49 10.58
C THR A 31 7.00 7.85 9.24
N PRO A 32 7.92 7.13 8.59
CA PRO A 32 7.60 6.36 7.40
C PRO A 32 6.56 5.28 7.74
N LEU A 33 5.49 5.18 6.95
CA LEU A 33 4.43 4.19 7.14
C LEU A 33 4.61 3.00 6.21
N ILE A 34 4.90 3.26 4.94
CA ILE A 34 5.16 2.23 3.93
C ILE A 34 6.06 2.80 2.81
N GLN A 35 6.97 1.98 2.32
CA GLN A 35 7.72 2.19 1.09
C GLN A 35 7.79 0.85 0.37
N THR A 36 7.13 0.73 -0.78
CA THR A 36 7.01 -0.54 -1.49
C THR A 36 6.89 -0.34 -2.99
N THR A 37 7.32 -1.32 -3.77
CA THR A 37 7.05 -1.44 -5.20
C THR A 37 5.98 -2.49 -5.51
N LYS A 38 5.40 -3.09 -4.45
CA LYS A 38 4.44 -4.18 -4.56
C LYS A 38 3.13 -3.83 -3.86
N THR A 39 2.02 -4.38 -4.37
CA THR A 39 0.73 -4.42 -3.67
C THR A 39 0.76 -5.40 -2.50
N GLU A 40 -0.29 -5.41 -1.67
CA GLU A 40 -0.47 -6.33 -0.54
C GLU A 40 -0.48 -7.81 -0.93
N VAL A 41 -0.72 -8.12 -2.20
CA VAL A 41 -0.68 -9.50 -2.75
C VAL A 41 0.56 -9.78 -3.61
N GLY A 42 1.55 -8.86 -3.61
CA GLY A 42 2.85 -9.05 -4.26
C GLY A 42 2.92 -8.66 -5.75
N GLN A 43 1.89 -8.03 -6.31
CA GLN A 43 1.89 -7.53 -7.68
C GLN A 43 2.80 -6.30 -7.82
N ASP A 44 3.47 -6.13 -8.96
CA ASP A 44 4.20 -4.89 -9.27
C ASP A 44 3.24 -3.71 -9.39
N ILE A 45 3.56 -2.61 -8.70
CA ILE A 45 2.81 -1.36 -8.83
C ILE A 45 3.14 -0.74 -10.19
N ARG A 46 2.11 -0.42 -10.95
CA ARG A 46 2.21 0.28 -12.24
C ARG A 46 1.36 1.54 -12.19
N TYR A 47 1.94 2.65 -12.59
CA TYR A 47 1.21 3.90 -12.74
C TYR A 47 0.47 3.96 -14.06
N PRO A 48 -0.68 4.66 -14.14
CA PRO A 48 -1.37 4.92 -15.40
C PRO A 48 -0.47 5.66 -16.39
N SER A 49 -0.57 5.30 -17.67
CA SER A 49 0.18 5.93 -18.76
C SER A 49 -0.58 7.07 -19.46
N ALA A 50 -1.87 7.23 -19.16
CA ALA A 50 -2.74 8.28 -19.71
C ALA A 50 -2.98 9.39 -18.68
N HIS A 51 -3.95 10.30 -18.95
CA HIS A 51 -4.28 11.43 -18.05
C HIS A 51 -4.48 10.98 -16.62
N ALA A 52 -3.44 11.15 -15.80
CA ALA A 52 -3.43 10.67 -14.41
C ALA A 52 -4.46 11.43 -13.56
N GLN A 53 -5.18 10.70 -12.72
CA GLN A 53 -6.14 11.23 -11.78
C GLN A 53 -5.92 10.61 -10.40
N ILE A 54 -5.85 11.46 -9.37
CA ILE A 54 -5.86 11.03 -7.98
C ILE A 54 -7.28 11.18 -7.45
N THR A 55 -7.82 10.10 -6.86
CA THR A 55 -9.09 10.14 -6.15
C THR A 55 -8.86 9.76 -4.70
N THR A 56 -9.22 10.66 -3.79
CA THR A 56 -9.08 10.42 -2.35
C THR A 56 -10.46 10.33 -1.73
N LEU A 57 -10.69 9.30 -0.92
CA LEU A 57 -11.93 9.12 -0.18
C LEU A 57 -11.68 8.58 1.23
N LEU A 58 -12.63 8.80 2.11
CA LEU A 58 -12.70 8.19 3.42
C LEU A 58 -13.71 7.04 3.36
N LEU A 59 -13.23 5.81 3.57
CA LEU A 59 -14.07 4.63 3.71
C LEU A 59 -14.40 4.45 5.19
N GLU A 60 -15.68 4.33 5.52
CA GLU A 60 -16.15 3.99 6.86
C GLU A 60 -16.97 2.70 6.81
N ILE A 61 -16.60 1.73 7.65
CA ILE A 61 -17.31 0.46 7.79
C ILE A 61 -17.74 0.29 9.24
N ALA A 62 -19.04 0.23 9.49
CA ALA A 62 -19.57 -0.01 10.83
C ALA A 62 -19.12 -1.39 11.37
N PRO A 63 -19.12 -1.63 12.69
CA PRO A 63 -18.87 -2.94 13.26
C PRO A 63 -19.76 -4.01 12.64
N GLY A 64 -19.18 -5.13 12.18
CA GLY A 64 -19.88 -6.21 11.47
C GLY A 64 -20.24 -5.88 10.01
N GLY A 65 -19.94 -4.68 9.52
CA GLY A 65 -20.17 -4.25 8.13
C GLY A 65 -19.14 -4.76 7.15
N GLN A 66 -19.45 -4.58 5.87
CA GLN A 66 -18.58 -4.97 4.75
C GLN A 66 -18.81 -4.07 3.53
N THR A 67 -17.86 -4.02 2.62
CA THR A 67 -17.98 -3.29 1.36
C THR A 67 -18.77 -4.02 0.28
N GLY A 68 -18.93 -5.33 0.40
CA GLY A 68 -19.33 -6.21 -0.70
C GLY A 68 -18.13 -6.59 -1.58
N ARG A 69 -18.33 -7.66 -2.38
CA ARG A 69 -17.29 -8.13 -3.31
C ARG A 69 -17.06 -7.13 -4.42
N HIS A 70 -15.81 -6.71 -4.59
CA HIS A 70 -15.40 -5.73 -5.60
C HIS A 70 -13.93 -5.91 -5.99
N MET A 71 -13.47 -5.16 -6.97
CA MET A 71 -12.05 -5.05 -7.32
C MET A 71 -11.68 -3.62 -7.71
N HIS A 72 -10.38 -3.33 -7.71
CA HIS A 72 -9.84 -2.06 -8.16
C HIS A 72 -9.03 -2.24 -9.44
N PRO A 73 -9.31 -1.51 -10.53
CA PRO A 73 -8.52 -1.58 -11.76
C PRO A 73 -7.20 -0.81 -11.67
N VAL A 74 -7.01 -0.03 -10.61
CA VAL A 74 -5.86 0.84 -10.38
C VAL A 74 -5.32 0.64 -8.96
N PRO A 75 -4.02 0.92 -8.70
CA PRO A 75 -3.47 0.82 -7.36
C PRO A 75 -4.06 1.88 -6.43
N SER A 76 -4.16 1.53 -5.15
CA SER A 76 -4.54 2.47 -4.09
C SER A 76 -3.53 2.44 -2.94
N ALA A 77 -3.14 3.62 -2.45
CA ALA A 77 -2.46 3.75 -1.17
C ALA A 77 -3.50 3.95 -0.07
N ASN A 78 -3.46 3.10 0.95
CA ASN A 78 -4.46 3.05 2.01
C ASN A 78 -3.80 3.26 3.37
N TYR A 79 -4.50 3.95 4.28
CA TYR A 79 -4.07 4.14 5.66
C TYR A 79 -5.25 3.98 6.60
N VAL A 80 -5.13 3.09 7.58
CA VAL A 80 -6.17 2.86 8.58
C VAL A 80 -6.06 3.94 9.66
N LEU A 81 -7.08 4.80 9.73
CA LEU A 81 -7.17 5.90 10.68
C LEU A 81 -7.73 5.42 12.02
N GLU A 82 -8.71 4.49 12.00
CA GLU A 82 -9.41 4.00 13.18
C GLU A 82 -9.85 2.55 12.98
N GLY A 83 -9.91 1.77 14.06
CA GLY A 83 -10.39 0.40 14.05
C GLY A 83 -9.48 -0.56 13.30
N GLU A 84 -10.10 -1.55 12.66
CA GLU A 84 -9.42 -2.53 11.81
C GLU A 84 -10.25 -2.89 10.59
N VAL A 85 -9.57 -3.19 9.49
CA VAL A 85 -10.18 -3.71 8.26
C VAL A 85 -9.54 -5.04 7.89
N THR A 86 -10.35 -6.04 7.56
CA THR A 86 -9.91 -7.33 7.03
C THR A 86 -10.29 -7.43 5.56
N ILE A 87 -9.30 -7.52 4.69
CA ILE A 87 -9.47 -7.79 3.27
C ILE A 87 -9.49 -9.30 3.08
N GLU A 88 -10.58 -9.82 2.52
CA GLU A 88 -10.71 -11.22 2.17
C GLU A 88 -10.71 -11.37 0.65
N LEU A 89 -9.74 -12.10 0.12
CA LEU A 89 -9.57 -12.38 -1.30
C LEU A 89 -10.48 -13.55 -1.72
N ASP A 90 -10.76 -13.69 -3.01
CA ASP A 90 -11.58 -14.80 -3.53
C ASP A 90 -10.97 -16.20 -3.24
N ASP A 91 -9.66 -16.29 -3.01
CA ASP A 91 -8.99 -17.52 -2.60
C ASP A 91 -9.01 -17.77 -1.08
N HIS A 92 -9.85 -17.00 -0.34
CA HIS A 92 -10.03 -17.04 1.11
C HIS A 92 -8.82 -16.61 1.95
N ARG A 93 -7.74 -16.10 1.35
CA ARG A 93 -6.69 -15.43 2.12
C ARG A 93 -7.23 -14.15 2.74
N GLN A 94 -6.83 -13.91 3.96
CA GLN A 94 -7.25 -12.73 4.73
C GLN A 94 -6.04 -11.91 5.14
N LEU A 95 -6.14 -10.60 4.94
CA LEU A 95 -5.14 -9.60 5.31
C LEU A 95 -5.82 -8.59 6.22
N THR A 96 -5.33 -8.44 7.46
CA THR A 96 -5.93 -7.51 8.43
C THR A 96 -4.99 -6.36 8.72
N TYR A 97 -5.52 -5.15 8.61
CA TYR A 97 -4.82 -3.90 8.90
C TYR A 97 -5.53 -3.14 10.01
N ARG A 98 -4.74 -2.57 10.94
CA ARG A 98 -5.22 -1.82 12.11
C ARG A 98 -4.84 -0.36 12.01
N ALA A 99 -5.47 0.47 12.84
CA ALA A 99 -5.15 1.89 12.98
C ALA A 99 -3.63 2.12 13.07
N GLY A 100 -3.12 3.06 12.25
CA GLY A 100 -1.69 3.35 12.12
C GLY A 100 -0.95 2.55 11.04
N GLN A 101 -1.59 1.55 10.41
CA GLN A 101 -0.98 0.75 9.35
C GLN A 101 -1.37 1.26 7.96
N ALA A 102 -0.41 1.17 7.02
CA ALA A 102 -0.60 1.48 5.61
C ALA A 102 -0.39 0.24 4.74
N PHE A 103 -1.10 0.17 3.62
CA PHE A 103 -0.95 -0.89 2.62
C PHE A 103 -1.27 -0.38 1.21
N VAL A 104 -0.78 -1.09 0.19
CA VAL A 104 -1.14 -0.82 -1.20
C VAL A 104 -2.10 -1.90 -1.68
N GLY A 105 -3.32 -1.49 -2.02
CA GLY A 105 -4.40 -2.40 -2.41
C GLY A 105 -4.08 -3.20 -3.67
N ALA A 106 -4.59 -4.43 -3.71
CA ALA A 106 -4.47 -5.34 -4.85
C ALA A 106 -5.16 -4.77 -6.11
N VAL A 107 -4.54 -4.94 -7.28
CA VAL A 107 -5.09 -4.51 -8.56
C VAL A 107 -5.73 -5.69 -9.29
N GLN A 108 -6.90 -5.47 -9.90
CA GLN A 108 -7.65 -6.48 -10.66
C GLN A 108 -7.84 -7.81 -9.92
N THR A 109 -7.99 -7.72 -8.59
CA THR A 109 -8.16 -8.86 -7.70
C THR A 109 -9.47 -8.70 -6.94
N TRP A 110 -10.38 -9.64 -7.11
CA TRP A 110 -11.65 -9.65 -6.41
C TRP A 110 -11.46 -9.88 -4.93
N HIS A 111 -12.07 -9.04 -4.13
CA HIS A 111 -12.01 -9.09 -2.67
C HIS A 111 -13.23 -8.45 -2.02
N ASN A 112 -13.33 -8.60 -0.72
CA ASN A 112 -14.31 -7.93 0.13
C ASN A 112 -13.60 -7.40 1.38
N ALA A 113 -13.93 -6.20 1.82
CA ALA A 113 -13.39 -5.63 3.04
C ALA A 113 -14.44 -5.71 4.17
N PHE A 114 -14.02 -6.22 5.31
CA PHE A 114 -14.87 -6.42 6.49
C PHE A 114 -14.34 -5.61 7.67
N ASN A 115 -15.25 -5.06 8.46
CA ASN A 115 -14.94 -4.66 9.83
C ASN A 115 -15.39 -5.78 10.79
N ARG A 116 -14.45 -6.57 11.29
CA ARG A 116 -14.67 -7.63 12.27
C ARG A 116 -14.44 -7.17 13.72
N GLY A 117 -14.10 -5.90 13.88
CA GLY A 117 -13.91 -5.26 15.19
C GLY A 117 -15.22 -4.77 15.82
N THR A 118 -15.10 -4.12 16.95
CA THR A 118 -16.24 -3.61 17.77
C THR A 118 -16.44 -2.11 17.65
N ILE A 119 -15.55 -1.40 16.94
CA ILE A 119 -15.64 0.03 16.65
C ILE A 119 -15.64 0.25 15.15
N PRO A 120 -16.08 1.41 14.63
CA PRO A 120 -16.00 1.72 13.20
C PRO A 120 -14.57 1.60 12.67
N ALA A 121 -14.41 1.03 11.47
CA ALA A 121 -13.18 1.08 10.73
C ALA A 121 -13.20 2.31 9.82
N LYS A 122 -12.14 3.14 9.87
CA LYS A 122 -11.97 4.29 8.97
C LYS A 122 -10.66 4.15 8.22
N VAL A 123 -10.74 4.19 6.89
CA VAL A 123 -9.59 4.02 6.01
C VAL A 123 -9.54 5.19 5.02
N LEU A 124 -8.42 5.92 5.03
CA LEU A 124 -8.11 6.87 3.98
C LEU A 124 -7.65 6.07 2.75
N VAL A 125 -8.33 6.22 1.63
CA VAL A 125 -8.04 5.53 0.37
C VAL A 125 -7.65 6.55 -0.67
N VAL A 126 -6.49 6.36 -1.31
CA VAL A 126 -5.98 7.22 -2.38
C VAL A 126 -5.77 6.37 -3.62
N PHE A 127 -6.69 6.44 -4.58
CA PHE A 127 -6.54 5.78 -5.88
C PHE A 127 -5.59 6.57 -6.78
N VAL A 128 -4.65 5.87 -7.39
CA VAL A 128 -3.74 6.39 -8.41
C VAL A 128 -4.24 5.87 -9.77
N GLY A 129 -5.22 6.57 -10.30
CA GLY A 129 -5.97 6.17 -11.49
C GLY A 129 -5.75 7.10 -12.67
N GLN A 130 -6.67 7.03 -13.61
CA GLN A 130 -6.72 7.91 -14.78
C GLN A 130 -8.13 8.42 -14.99
N GLU A 131 -8.24 9.56 -15.67
CA GLU A 131 -9.51 10.20 -16.00
C GLU A 131 -10.44 9.23 -16.75
N GLY A 132 -11.71 9.20 -16.35
CA GLY A 132 -12.72 8.32 -16.93
C GLY A 132 -12.67 6.85 -16.48
N GLN A 133 -11.70 6.45 -15.66
CA GLN A 133 -11.61 5.09 -15.13
C GLN A 133 -12.16 5.04 -13.70
N PRO A 134 -13.12 4.12 -13.39
CA PRO A 134 -13.62 3.99 -12.03
C PRO A 134 -12.51 3.44 -11.11
N GLY A 135 -12.47 3.91 -9.86
CA GLY A 135 -11.56 3.37 -8.84
C GLY A 135 -12.00 2.00 -8.31
N THR A 136 -13.29 1.65 -8.47
CA THR A 136 -13.89 0.41 -7.96
C THR A 136 -14.86 -0.16 -8.97
N ILE A 137 -14.85 -1.48 -9.14
CA ILE A 137 -15.76 -2.25 -10.00
C ILE A 137 -16.46 -3.30 -9.14
N PHE A 138 -17.78 -3.36 -9.25
CA PHE A 138 -18.63 -4.39 -8.64
C PHE A 138 -18.98 -5.48 -9.66
N PRO A 139 -19.34 -6.71 -9.23
CA PRO A 139 -19.75 -7.81 -10.13
C PRO A 139 -20.95 -7.47 -10.99
#